data_81e32d9350af4f9db80924479f008ef7
#
_entry.id   81e32d9350af4f9db80924479f008ef7
#
_cell.length_a   1.000
_cell.length_b   1.000
_cell.length_c   1.000
_cell.angle_alpha   90.00
_cell.angle_beta   90.00
_cell.angle_gamma   90.00
#
_symmetry.space_group_name_H-M   'P 1'
#
loop_
_entity.id
_entity.type
_entity.pdbx_description
1 polymer ?
#
loop_
_entity_poly.entity_id
_entity_poly.type
_entity_poly.pdbx_seq_one_letter_code
_entity_poly.pdbx_strand_id
1 'polypeptide(L)'
;MDIARPDLKLQKRRRQIVLAGIAAVVVVLATIGVSRLRPAAPSVERGTVWTDTVKRGPMLRQVRGLGSLIPSQESVRQIPAETEATVVRIRILPGSQVKADSILLEMSNPQTEQAALDAQLQLKAAEAEYQSQRVTLESNLMNEKAGAATVNADYSQAQRQADTDKALYEMGVISGLAYKASKGKSDELTTRNDLETQRLTIGQKAIESQLAEQQARVEQMRALAALKLKQLDSLRVRAGIDGVLVDLPLQVGQHVQPGTMLAKVVQPNHLMAELKIAETQARDVQFGEPASVDTHNGIISGTVMRVDPEVQNGTVTVDVKLTSELPKGARPDLSVDGTVDLERMDNVLYVGRPAFGQENSTISLFKLEADGKEAVRVPVKVGRESVNSIQVMEGLHEGDTVILSDMSRWDKTDRIRLE
;
A
#
# COMPACT_ATOMS: atom_id res chain seq x y z
N MET A 1 99.16 73.99 42.99
CA MET A 1 98.31 74.35 41.80
C MET A 1 97.64 73.06 41.30
N ASP A 2 96.45 72.92 41.66
CA ASP A 2 95.67 71.71 41.35
C ASP A 2 94.60 72.10 40.31
N ILE A 3 94.71 71.53 39.13
CA ILE A 3 93.75 71.83 38.08
C ILE A 3 92.73 70.72 38.06
N ALA A 4 91.57 71.04 38.44
CA ALA A 4 90.41 70.14 38.41
C ALA A 4 89.98 69.86 36.93
N ARG A 5 89.83 68.56 36.58
CA ARG A 5 89.26 68.15 35.30
C ARG A 5 87.78 67.74 35.48
N PRO A 6 86.82 68.49 34.97
CA PRO A 6 85.37 68.18 35.22
C PRO A 6 84.61 67.48 34.07
N ASP A 7 85.14 66.81 33.12
CA ASP A 7 84.27 66.44 31.98
C ASP A 7 84.09 64.94 31.63
N LEU A 8 84.71 64.03 32.38
CA LEU A 8 84.63 62.60 32.05
C LEU A 8 83.39 61.91 32.53
N LYS A 9 82.66 62.43 33.53
CA LYS A 9 81.39 61.82 34.05
C LYS A 9 80.16 62.13 33.20
N LEU A 10 80.10 63.31 32.58
CA LEU A 10 78.97 63.71 31.72
C LEU A 10 78.99 63.01 30.36
N GLN A 11 80.16 62.77 29.77
CA GLN A 11 80.28 62.02 28.49
C GLN A 11 79.90 60.54 28.62
N LYS A 12 80.26 59.89 29.78
CA LYS A 12 79.82 58.51 30.04
C LYS A 12 78.33 58.39 30.20
N ARG A 13 77.65 59.29 30.89
CA ARG A 13 76.20 59.33 31.02
C ARG A 13 75.50 59.57 29.70
N ARG A 14 76.00 60.49 28.87
CA ARG A 14 75.37 60.71 27.51
C ARG A 14 75.50 59.47 26.61
N ARG A 15 76.67 58.79 26.65
CA ARG A 15 76.89 57.53 25.89
C ARG A 15 75.98 56.40 26.39
N GLN A 16 75.76 56.29 27.68
CA GLN A 16 74.90 55.33 28.23
C GLN A 16 73.43 55.61 27.91
N ILE A 17 73.02 56.87 27.89
CA ILE A 17 71.63 57.24 27.49
C ILE A 17 71.39 57.00 25.99
N VAL A 18 72.38 57.31 25.15
CA VAL A 18 72.30 57.05 23.70
C VAL A 18 72.27 55.53 23.41
N LEU A 19 73.10 54.75 24.11
CA LEU A 19 73.06 53.26 23.97
C LEU A 19 71.77 52.67 24.50
N ALA A 20 71.20 53.19 25.58
CA ALA A 20 69.89 52.77 26.11
C ALA A 20 68.76 53.13 25.12
N GLY A 21 68.84 54.34 24.51
CA GLY A 21 67.90 54.76 23.45
C GLY A 21 67.96 53.87 22.21
N ILE A 22 69.19 53.55 21.75
CA ILE A 22 69.33 52.62 20.61
C ILE A 22 68.85 51.23 20.96
N ALA A 23 69.13 50.73 22.16
CA ALA A 23 68.66 49.45 22.61
C ALA A 23 67.10 49.41 22.70
N ALA A 24 66.47 50.48 23.22
CA ALA A 24 65.03 50.62 23.26
C ALA A 24 64.38 50.61 21.85
N VAL A 25 64.99 51.34 20.88
CA VAL A 25 64.54 51.35 19.49
C VAL A 25 64.69 49.97 18.84
N VAL A 26 65.76 49.24 19.08
CA VAL A 26 65.98 47.88 18.59
C VAL A 26 64.97 46.92 19.19
N VAL A 27 64.64 47.02 20.49
CA VAL A 27 63.62 46.23 21.14
C VAL A 27 62.21 46.52 20.57
N VAL A 28 61.90 47.81 20.34
CA VAL A 28 60.64 48.22 19.71
C VAL A 28 60.54 47.71 18.25
N LEU A 29 61.64 47.83 17.49
CA LEU A 29 61.65 47.27 16.13
C LEU A 29 61.58 45.73 16.11
N ALA A 30 62.22 45.07 17.07
CA ALA A 30 62.18 43.63 17.22
C ALA A 30 60.74 43.16 17.64
N THR A 31 60.11 43.89 18.59
CA THR A 31 58.71 43.60 18.99
C THR A 31 57.72 43.85 17.84
N ILE A 32 57.93 44.92 17.06
CA ILE A 32 57.13 45.18 15.86
C ILE A 32 57.40 44.10 14.78
N GLY A 33 58.63 43.65 14.62
CA GLY A 33 58.99 42.53 13.75
C GLY A 33 58.39 41.21 14.16
N VAL A 34 58.49 40.90 15.45
CA VAL A 34 57.86 39.65 16.00
C VAL A 34 56.33 39.71 15.97
N SER A 35 55.70 40.87 16.24
CA SER A 35 54.24 41.02 16.16
C SER A 35 53.70 40.93 14.74
N ARG A 36 54.53 41.13 13.73
CA ARG A 36 54.14 40.90 12.31
C ARG A 36 54.46 39.52 11.80
N LEU A 37 55.13 38.66 12.58
CA LEU A 37 55.25 37.24 12.27
C LEU A 37 53.91 36.59 12.50
N ARG A 38 53.29 36.09 11.43
CA ARG A 38 52.10 35.30 11.52
C ARG A 38 52.42 34.02 12.30
N PRO A 39 51.55 33.57 13.25
CA PRO A 39 51.76 32.29 13.94
C PRO A 39 51.89 31.18 12.91
N ALA A 40 52.81 30.26 13.11
CA ALA A 40 53.00 29.12 12.22
C ALA A 40 51.68 28.33 12.16
N ALA A 41 51.15 28.12 10.94
CA ALA A 41 49.96 27.33 10.75
C ALA A 41 50.22 25.89 11.25
N PRO A 42 49.34 25.32 12.07
CA PRO A 42 49.48 23.94 12.50
C PRO A 42 49.48 22.98 11.30
N SER A 43 50.36 21.98 11.35
CA SER A 43 50.42 20.97 10.30
C SER A 43 49.36 19.88 10.51
N VAL A 44 48.79 19.43 9.42
CA VAL A 44 47.81 18.35 9.33
C VAL A 44 48.29 17.36 8.28
N GLU A 45 48.30 16.10 8.61
CA GLU A 45 48.69 15.04 7.71
C GLU A 45 47.69 14.91 6.56
N ARG A 46 48.12 15.03 5.32
CA ARG A 46 47.26 15.03 4.12
C ARG A 46 46.48 13.72 3.96
N GLY A 47 47.02 12.60 4.44
CA GLY A 47 46.38 11.30 4.39
C GLY A 47 45.15 11.17 5.29
N THR A 48 45.00 12.06 6.28
CA THR A 48 43.88 12.05 7.23
C THR A 48 42.68 12.93 6.85
N VAL A 49 42.85 13.74 5.78
CA VAL A 49 41.83 14.70 5.35
C VAL A 49 41.19 14.26 4.04
N TRP A 50 39.88 14.32 4.02
CA TRP A 50 39.11 14.08 2.81
C TRP A 50 38.79 15.43 2.17
N THR A 51 39.10 15.56 0.88
CA THR A 51 38.93 16.81 0.11
C THR A 51 38.01 16.53 -1.09
N ASP A 52 37.22 17.51 -1.48
CA ASP A 52 36.48 17.50 -2.74
C ASP A 52 36.49 18.90 -3.37
N THR A 53 36.24 18.93 -4.68
CA THR A 53 36.23 20.16 -5.47
C THR A 53 34.78 20.60 -5.72
N VAL A 54 34.51 21.88 -5.55
CA VAL A 54 33.21 22.51 -5.83
C VAL A 54 32.94 22.44 -7.33
N LYS A 55 31.81 21.86 -7.68
CA LYS A 55 31.35 21.64 -9.06
C LYS A 55 30.07 22.42 -9.32
N ARG A 56 29.89 22.81 -10.59
CA ARG A 56 28.61 23.36 -11.04
C ARG A 56 27.91 22.34 -11.94
N GLY A 57 26.67 22.02 -11.63
CA GLY A 57 25.92 21.05 -12.42
C GLY A 57 24.60 20.66 -11.77
N PRO A 58 23.94 19.63 -12.30
CA PRO A 58 22.76 19.09 -11.69
C PRO A 58 23.10 18.35 -10.39
N MET A 59 22.40 18.67 -9.32
CA MET A 59 22.46 17.98 -8.03
C MET A 59 21.15 17.28 -7.76
N LEU A 60 21.19 15.97 -7.53
CA LEU A 60 20.04 15.20 -7.12
C LEU A 60 19.95 15.21 -5.58
N ARG A 61 18.87 15.76 -5.08
CA ARG A 61 18.59 15.75 -3.64
C ARG A 61 17.99 14.41 -3.28
N GLN A 62 18.64 13.69 -2.41
CA GLN A 62 18.29 12.36 -1.99
C GLN A 62 18.23 12.27 -0.47
N VAL A 63 17.35 11.45 0.04
CA VAL A 63 17.30 11.08 1.46
C VAL A 63 17.49 9.59 1.61
N ARG A 64 18.20 9.19 2.68
CA ARG A 64 18.49 7.79 2.98
C ARG A 64 17.63 7.30 4.13
N GLY A 65 17.09 6.10 4.00
CA GLY A 65 16.42 5.35 5.06
C GLY A 65 17.00 3.96 5.17
N LEU A 66 17.08 3.45 6.39
CA LEU A 66 17.37 2.05 6.68
C LEU A 66 16.05 1.34 6.87
N GLY A 67 15.95 0.11 6.40
CA GLY A 67 14.70 -0.62 6.51
C GLY A 67 14.82 -2.11 6.27
N SER A 68 13.69 -2.73 5.99
CA SER A 68 13.63 -4.14 5.63
C SER A 68 12.63 -4.39 4.51
N LEU A 69 12.81 -5.50 3.80
CA LEU A 69 11.81 -5.99 2.87
C LEU A 69 10.67 -6.61 3.67
N ILE A 70 9.44 -6.17 3.42
CA ILE A 70 8.24 -6.75 3.99
C ILE A 70 7.33 -7.26 2.88
N PRO A 71 6.49 -8.27 3.12
CA PRO A 71 5.46 -8.66 2.16
C PRO A 71 4.47 -7.52 1.95
N SER A 72 4.06 -7.25 0.71
CA SER A 72 3.00 -6.28 0.44
C SER A 72 1.70 -6.74 1.13
N GLN A 73 0.83 -5.81 1.53
CA GLN A 73 -0.42 -6.14 2.22
C GLN A 73 -1.30 -7.10 1.42
N GLU A 74 -1.28 -6.98 0.09
CA GLU A 74 -2.03 -7.85 -0.82
C GLU A 74 -1.44 -9.26 -0.91
N SER A 75 -0.17 -9.44 -0.58
CA SER A 75 0.54 -10.72 -0.63
C SER A 75 0.49 -11.53 0.66
N VAL A 76 -0.17 -11.00 1.69
CA VAL A 76 -0.33 -11.67 2.98
C VAL A 76 -1.77 -12.14 3.15
N ARG A 77 -1.99 -13.44 3.28
CA ARG A 77 -3.28 -14.03 3.62
C ARG A 77 -3.28 -14.54 5.04
N GLN A 78 -4.02 -13.86 5.91
CA GLN A 78 -4.35 -14.37 7.23
C GLN A 78 -5.64 -15.19 7.13
N ILE A 79 -5.66 -16.39 7.72
CA ILE A 79 -6.77 -17.32 7.64
C ILE A 79 -7.31 -17.52 9.05
N PRO A 80 -8.39 -16.83 9.42
CA PRO A 80 -9.06 -17.03 10.70
C PRO A 80 -10.02 -18.23 10.64
N ALA A 81 -10.36 -18.80 11.79
CA ALA A 81 -11.44 -19.76 11.94
C ALA A 81 -12.79 -19.08 11.66
N GLU A 82 -13.59 -19.62 10.75
CA GLU A 82 -14.95 -19.15 10.48
C GLU A 82 -15.97 -19.74 11.46
N THR A 83 -15.71 -20.94 11.96
CA THR A 83 -16.56 -21.68 12.87
C THR A 83 -15.75 -22.27 14.02
N GLU A 84 -16.44 -22.54 15.13
CA GLU A 84 -15.88 -23.31 16.24
C GLU A 84 -15.58 -24.74 15.78
N ALA A 85 -14.38 -25.24 16.09
CA ALA A 85 -13.99 -26.60 15.70
C ALA A 85 -12.78 -27.12 16.49
N THR A 86 -12.49 -28.41 16.37
CA THR A 86 -11.28 -29.05 16.92
C THR A 86 -10.36 -29.45 15.78
N VAL A 87 -9.07 -29.15 15.89
CA VAL A 87 -8.04 -29.53 14.90
C VAL A 87 -7.85 -31.04 14.93
N VAL A 88 -8.13 -31.72 13.83
CA VAL A 88 -7.97 -33.18 13.69
C VAL A 88 -6.62 -33.52 13.11
N ARG A 89 -6.19 -32.77 12.09
CA ARG A 89 -4.95 -33.07 11.36
C ARG A 89 -4.34 -31.81 10.77
N ILE A 90 -3.04 -31.67 10.92
CA ILE A 90 -2.22 -30.69 10.19
C ILE A 90 -1.60 -31.43 9.00
N ARG A 91 -1.84 -30.94 7.77
CA ARG A 91 -1.36 -31.56 6.53
C ARG A 91 -0.07 -30.95 6.03
N ILE A 92 0.11 -29.65 6.23
CA ILE A 92 1.26 -28.87 5.72
C ILE A 92 1.87 -28.11 6.88
N LEU A 93 3.18 -28.17 7.01
CA LEU A 93 3.93 -27.48 8.07
C LEU A 93 4.45 -26.12 7.60
N PRO A 94 4.67 -25.17 8.53
CA PRO A 94 5.32 -23.90 8.21
C PRO A 94 6.65 -24.07 7.45
N GLY A 95 6.93 -23.16 6.50
CA GLY A 95 8.07 -23.21 5.58
C GLY A 95 7.78 -23.92 4.26
N SER A 96 6.62 -24.57 4.10
CA SER A 96 6.27 -25.29 2.86
C SER A 96 5.62 -24.36 1.83
N GLN A 97 5.90 -24.61 0.54
CA GLN A 97 5.16 -23.97 -0.56
C GLN A 97 3.76 -24.55 -0.68
N VAL A 98 2.77 -23.68 -0.89
CA VAL A 98 1.36 -24.01 -1.00
C VAL A 98 0.74 -23.34 -2.21
N LYS A 99 -0.30 -23.97 -2.77
CA LYS A 99 -1.19 -23.39 -3.78
C LYS A 99 -2.49 -22.94 -3.12
N ALA A 100 -3.24 -22.09 -3.79
CA ALA A 100 -4.50 -21.55 -3.28
C ALA A 100 -5.51 -22.63 -2.81
N ASP A 101 -5.53 -23.78 -3.47
CA ASP A 101 -6.41 -24.91 -3.16
C ASP A 101 -5.85 -25.91 -2.14
N SER A 102 -4.56 -25.76 -1.76
CA SER A 102 -3.89 -26.67 -0.82
C SER A 102 -4.56 -26.64 0.56
N ILE A 103 -4.92 -27.81 1.06
CA ILE A 103 -5.49 -27.97 2.41
C ILE A 103 -4.34 -27.93 3.43
N LEU A 104 -4.32 -26.94 4.29
CA LEU A 104 -3.32 -26.74 5.33
C LEU A 104 -3.57 -27.63 6.54
N LEU A 105 -4.81 -27.62 7.01
CA LEU A 105 -5.27 -28.42 8.14
C LEU A 105 -6.74 -28.80 7.99
N GLU A 106 -7.13 -29.82 8.73
CA GLU A 106 -8.52 -30.32 8.82
C GLU A 106 -9.01 -30.19 10.26
N MET A 107 -10.21 -29.68 10.38
CA MET A 107 -10.92 -29.52 11.65
C MET A 107 -12.18 -30.37 11.61
N SER A 108 -12.75 -30.69 12.76
CA SER A 108 -14.05 -31.34 12.90
C SER A 108 -14.93 -30.60 13.88
N ASN A 109 -16.19 -30.50 13.52
CA ASN A 109 -17.28 -30.08 14.39
C ASN A 109 -18.53 -30.89 14.04
N PRO A 110 -18.87 -31.89 14.86
CA PRO A 110 -20.05 -32.76 14.61
C PRO A 110 -21.38 -31.99 14.50
N GLN A 111 -21.50 -30.87 15.20
CA GLN A 111 -22.69 -30.02 15.13
C GLN A 111 -22.83 -29.34 13.75
N THR A 112 -21.71 -28.84 13.20
CA THR A 112 -21.69 -28.24 11.86
C THR A 112 -21.97 -29.29 10.77
N GLU A 113 -21.43 -30.51 10.92
CA GLU A 113 -21.68 -31.62 10.00
C GLU A 113 -23.15 -32.01 10.01
N GLN A 114 -23.77 -32.17 11.21
CA GLN A 114 -25.18 -32.47 11.34
C GLN A 114 -26.05 -31.34 10.79
N ALA A 115 -25.77 -30.09 11.10
CA ALA A 115 -26.54 -28.94 10.62
C ALA A 115 -26.49 -28.82 9.08
N ALA A 116 -25.37 -29.16 8.43
CA ALA A 116 -25.27 -29.18 6.98
C ALA A 116 -26.12 -30.31 6.37
N LEU A 117 -26.08 -31.52 6.97
CA LEU A 117 -26.92 -32.64 6.54
C LEU A 117 -28.41 -32.34 6.69
N ASP A 118 -28.82 -31.78 7.83
CA ASP A 118 -30.23 -31.42 8.10
C ASP A 118 -30.72 -30.37 7.10
N ALA A 119 -29.92 -29.34 6.81
CA ALA A 119 -30.29 -28.33 5.82
C ALA A 119 -30.41 -28.90 4.39
N GLN A 120 -29.57 -29.88 4.02
CA GLN A 120 -29.70 -30.58 2.74
C GLN A 120 -30.99 -31.42 2.66
N LEU A 121 -31.33 -32.11 3.74
CA LEU A 121 -32.58 -32.89 3.81
C LEU A 121 -33.80 -31.98 3.73
N GLN A 122 -33.78 -30.84 4.41
CA GLN A 122 -34.85 -29.84 4.32
C GLN A 122 -35.02 -29.29 2.91
N LEU A 123 -33.93 -29.00 2.21
CA LEU A 123 -33.97 -28.59 0.80
C LEU A 123 -34.62 -29.65 -0.07
N LYS A 124 -34.20 -30.91 0.05
CA LYS A 124 -34.80 -32.04 -0.71
C LYS A 124 -36.27 -32.19 -0.44
N ALA A 125 -36.67 -32.04 0.82
CA ALA A 125 -38.09 -32.09 1.19
C ALA A 125 -38.89 -30.96 0.53
N ALA A 126 -38.40 -29.73 0.58
CA ALA A 126 -39.03 -28.59 -0.07
C ALA A 126 -39.12 -28.73 -1.60
N GLU A 127 -38.07 -29.26 -2.25
CA GLU A 127 -38.08 -29.56 -3.68
C GLU A 127 -39.08 -30.62 -4.05
N ALA A 128 -39.22 -31.70 -3.25
CA ALA A 128 -40.22 -32.74 -3.46
C ALA A 128 -41.62 -32.20 -3.26
N GLU A 129 -41.88 -31.39 -2.25
CA GLU A 129 -43.16 -30.73 -2.01
C GLU A 129 -43.56 -29.81 -3.18
N TYR A 130 -42.65 -28.99 -3.67
CA TYR A 130 -42.86 -28.15 -4.85
C TYR A 130 -43.24 -28.97 -6.08
N GLN A 131 -42.55 -30.06 -6.36
CA GLN A 131 -42.88 -30.94 -7.50
C GLN A 131 -44.26 -31.60 -7.35
N SER A 132 -44.60 -32.08 -6.16
CA SER A 132 -45.91 -32.65 -5.88
C SER A 132 -47.03 -31.63 -6.07
N GLN A 133 -46.84 -30.43 -5.52
CA GLN A 133 -47.81 -29.34 -5.65
C GLN A 133 -47.96 -28.90 -7.10
N ARG A 134 -46.89 -28.79 -7.83
CA ARG A 134 -46.88 -28.44 -9.25
C ARG A 134 -47.71 -29.43 -10.07
N VAL A 135 -47.46 -30.75 -9.91
CA VAL A 135 -48.23 -31.78 -10.64
C VAL A 135 -49.70 -31.73 -10.30
N THR A 136 -50.06 -31.52 -9.03
CA THR A 136 -51.44 -31.39 -8.58
C THR A 136 -52.14 -30.18 -9.22
N LEU A 137 -51.47 -29.00 -9.22
CA LEU A 137 -52.04 -27.80 -9.80
C LEU A 137 -52.13 -27.86 -11.33
N GLU A 138 -51.12 -28.46 -12.01
CA GLU A 138 -51.19 -28.71 -13.46
C GLU A 138 -52.32 -29.66 -13.82
N SER A 139 -52.59 -30.71 -13.03
CA SER A 139 -53.70 -31.62 -13.22
C SER A 139 -55.06 -30.92 -13.04
N ASN A 140 -55.20 -30.08 -12.01
CA ASN A 140 -56.41 -29.30 -11.79
C ASN A 140 -56.67 -28.31 -12.95
N LEU A 141 -55.65 -27.62 -13.41
CA LEU A 141 -55.76 -26.73 -14.57
C LEU A 141 -56.17 -27.47 -15.84
N MET A 142 -55.69 -28.69 -16.04
CA MET A 142 -56.09 -29.52 -17.19
C MET A 142 -57.59 -29.90 -17.12
N ASN A 143 -58.08 -30.22 -15.93
CA ASN A 143 -59.50 -30.49 -15.74
C ASN A 143 -60.41 -29.27 -15.99
N GLU A 144 -59.97 -28.08 -15.53
CA GLU A 144 -60.69 -26.83 -15.80
C GLU A 144 -60.68 -26.50 -17.29
N LYS A 145 -59.52 -26.65 -17.99
CA LYS A 145 -59.45 -26.49 -19.44
C LYS A 145 -60.40 -27.44 -20.20
N ALA A 146 -60.48 -28.67 -19.76
CA ALA A 146 -61.47 -29.65 -20.37
C ALA A 146 -62.88 -29.16 -20.21
N GLY A 147 -63.24 -28.65 -19.01
CA GLY A 147 -64.55 -28.05 -18.77
C GLY A 147 -64.85 -26.85 -19.67
N ALA A 148 -63.92 -25.94 -19.78
CA ALA A 148 -64.06 -24.76 -20.64
C ALA A 148 -64.16 -25.14 -22.14
N ALA A 149 -63.42 -26.13 -22.58
CA ALA A 149 -63.57 -26.67 -23.96
C ALA A 149 -64.96 -27.17 -24.30
N THR A 150 -65.62 -27.79 -23.34
CA THR A 150 -67.04 -28.23 -23.50
C THR A 150 -67.95 -27.01 -23.66
N VAL A 151 -67.87 -26.02 -22.81
CA VAL A 151 -68.58 -24.75 -22.91
C VAL A 151 -68.34 -24.03 -24.23
N ASN A 152 -67.11 -23.99 -24.70
CA ASN A 152 -66.80 -23.40 -26.01
C ASN A 152 -67.44 -24.19 -27.18
N ALA A 153 -67.43 -25.48 -27.12
CA ALA A 153 -68.16 -26.34 -28.14
C ALA A 153 -69.63 -26.03 -28.22
N ASP A 154 -70.30 -25.97 -27.04
CA ASP A 154 -71.77 -25.65 -26.95
C ASP A 154 -72.02 -24.23 -27.48
N TYR A 155 -71.19 -23.22 -27.12
CA TYR A 155 -71.32 -21.89 -27.65
C TYR A 155 -71.16 -21.85 -29.16
N SER A 156 -70.17 -22.52 -29.72
CA SER A 156 -69.89 -22.54 -31.15
C SER A 156 -71.07 -23.22 -31.92
N GLN A 157 -71.68 -24.24 -31.33
CA GLN A 157 -72.85 -24.89 -31.91
C GLN A 157 -74.10 -23.95 -31.91
N ALA A 158 -74.38 -23.31 -30.77
CA ALA A 158 -75.53 -22.39 -30.65
C ALA A 158 -75.41 -21.16 -31.58
N GLN A 159 -74.13 -20.64 -31.72
CA GLN A 159 -73.87 -19.54 -32.63
C GLN A 159 -74.18 -19.93 -34.09
N ARG A 160 -73.65 -21.06 -34.55
CA ARG A 160 -73.95 -21.56 -35.92
C ARG A 160 -75.43 -21.76 -36.16
N GLN A 161 -76.21 -22.30 -35.14
CA GLN A 161 -77.64 -22.44 -35.23
C GLN A 161 -78.34 -21.07 -35.35
N ALA A 162 -78.04 -20.10 -34.50
CA ALA A 162 -78.58 -18.74 -34.54
C ALA A 162 -78.28 -18.02 -35.89
N ASP A 163 -77.07 -18.21 -36.48
CA ASP A 163 -76.73 -17.66 -37.78
C ASP A 163 -77.58 -18.33 -38.92
N THR A 164 -77.76 -19.66 -38.87
CA THR A 164 -78.57 -20.37 -39.83
C THR A 164 -80.10 -19.93 -39.71
N ASP A 165 -80.63 -19.88 -38.48
CA ASP A 165 -81.99 -19.46 -38.22
C ASP A 165 -82.20 -17.98 -38.62
N LYS A 166 -81.23 -17.13 -38.48
CA LYS A 166 -81.30 -15.77 -38.99
C LYS A 166 -81.43 -15.71 -40.52
N ALA A 167 -80.63 -16.46 -41.24
CA ALA A 167 -80.75 -16.53 -42.71
C ALA A 167 -82.11 -17.10 -43.15
N LEU A 168 -82.63 -18.14 -42.48
CA LEU A 168 -83.97 -18.74 -42.80
C LEU A 168 -85.13 -17.78 -42.45
N TYR A 169 -85.00 -16.98 -41.38
CA TYR A 169 -85.99 -15.95 -41.04
C TYR A 169 -86.02 -14.83 -42.08
N GLU A 170 -84.82 -14.34 -42.54
CA GLU A 170 -84.72 -13.36 -43.60
C GLU A 170 -85.33 -13.82 -44.94
N MET A 171 -85.26 -15.12 -45.21
CA MET A 171 -85.93 -15.74 -46.37
C MET A 171 -87.47 -16.04 -46.14
N GLY A 172 -88.04 -15.79 -44.93
CA GLY A 172 -89.40 -16.01 -44.62
C GLY A 172 -89.78 -17.46 -44.31
N VAL A 173 -88.84 -18.37 -44.11
CA VAL A 173 -89.02 -19.82 -43.90
C VAL A 173 -89.38 -20.17 -42.47
N ILE A 174 -88.86 -19.45 -41.46
CA ILE A 174 -89.15 -19.68 -40.07
C ILE A 174 -89.83 -18.51 -39.37
N SER A 175 -90.48 -18.75 -38.23
CA SER A 175 -91.10 -17.69 -37.45
C SER A 175 -90.09 -16.84 -36.69
N GLY A 176 -90.44 -15.53 -36.49
CA GLY A 176 -89.61 -14.64 -35.69
C GLY A 176 -89.42 -15.06 -34.24
N LEU A 177 -90.34 -15.91 -33.68
CA LEU A 177 -90.23 -16.49 -32.35
C LEU A 177 -89.13 -17.57 -32.32
N ALA A 178 -89.01 -18.41 -33.35
CA ALA A 178 -88.00 -19.46 -33.44
C ALA A 178 -86.59 -18.80 -33.53
N TYR A 179 -86.42 -17.77 -34.40
CA TYR A 179 -85.13 -17.00 -34.48
C TYR A 179 -84.80 -16.31 -33.14
N LYS A 180 -85.76 -15.66 -32.47
CA LYS A 180 -85.51 -15.06 -31.16
C LYS A 180 -85.11 -16.05 -30.11
N ALA A 181 -85.63 -17.29 -30.12
CA ALA A 181 -85.27 -18.36 -29.19
C ALA A 181 -83.81 -18.83 -29.44
N SER A 182 -83.39 -19.08 -30.72
CA SER A 182 -82.03 -19.51 -31.02
C SER A 182 -81.04 -18.41 -30.75
N LYS A 183 -81.40 -17.16 -31.05
CA LYS A 183 -80.53 -15.98 -30.71
C LYS A 183 -80.37 -15.83 -29.19
N GLY A 184 -81.44 -15.89 -28.42
CA GLY A 184 -81.39 -15.81 -26.95
C GLY A 184 -80.52 -16.94 -26.35
N LYS A 185 -80.53 -18.14 -26.93
CA LYS A 185 -79.68 -19.23 -26.51
C LYS A 185 -78.19 -18.98 -26.86
N SER A 186 -77.94 -18.41 -28.06
CA SER A 186 -76.55 -17.99 -28.46
C SER A 186 -76.03 -16.90 -27.54
N ASP A 187 -76.79 -15.87 -27.22
CA ASP A 187 -76.42 -14.77 -26.33
C ASP A 187 -76.06 -15.25 -24.89
N GLU A 188 -76.88 -16.18 -24.37
CA GLU A 188 -76.70 -16.86 -23.08
C GLU A 188 -75.36 -17.61 -23.06
N LEU A 189 -75.09 -18.45 -24.08
CA LEU A 189 -73.86 -19.26 -24.14
C LEU A 189 -72.63 -18.40 -24.46
N THR A 190 -72.74 -17.26 -25.18
CA THR A 190 -71.72 -16.29 -25.35
C THR A 190 -71.28 -15.78 -23.98
N THR A 191 -72.21 -15.29 -23.18
CA THR A 191 -71.90 -14.80 -21.83
C THR A 191 -71.25 -15.87 -20.95
N ARG A 192 -71.72 -17.08 -21.02
CA ARG A 192 -71.19 -18.23 -20.27
C ARG A 192 -69.73 -18.57 -20.72
N ASN A 193 -69.45 -18.59 -22.02
CA ASN A 193 -68.13 -18.82 -22.56
C ASN A 193 -67.13 -17.74 -22.16
N ASP A 194 -67.56 -16.46 -22.19
CA ASP A 194 -66.73 -15.32 -21.77
C ASP A 194 -66.37 -15.41 -20.28
N LEU A 195 -67.36 -15.75 -19.41
CA LEU A 195 -67.08 -15.95 -17.98
C LEU A 195 -66.14 -17.10 -17.71
N GLU A 196 -66.28 -18.22 -18.44
CA GLU A 196 -65.40 -19.39 -18.27
C GLU A 196 -63.98 -19.11 -18.74
N THR A 197 -63.82 -18.34 -19.82
CA THR A 197 -62.50 -17.88 -20.30
C THR A 197 -61.84 -16.95 -19.28
N GLN A 198 -62.61 -16.02 -18.67
CA GLN A 198 -62.09 -15.18 -17.60
C GLN A 198 -61.69 -15.99 -16.36
N ARG A 199 -62.51 -16.99 -15.99
CA ARG A 199 -62.23 -17.90 -14.89
C ARG A 199 -60.94 -18.69 -15.10
N LEU A 200 -60.68 -19.22 -16.30
CA LEU A 200 -59.43 -19.90 -16.63
C LEU A 200 -58.23 -18.95 -16.52
N THR A 201 -58.37 -17.72 -17.00
CA THR A 201 -57.30 -16.74 -16.91
C THR A 201 -56.94 -16.39 -15.45
N ILE A 202 -57.95 -16.23 -14.61
CA ILE A 202 -57.77 -15.99 -13.17
C ILE A 202 -57.16 -17.23 -12.51
N GLY A 203 -57.65 -18.43 -12.82
CA GLY A 203 -57.13 -19.69 -12.31
C GLY A 203 -55.67 -19.92 -12.66
N GLN A 204 -55.25 -19.64 -13.91
CA GLN A 204 -53.87 -19.72 -14.32
C GLN A 204 -52.95 -18.78 -13.50
N LYS A 205 -53.36 -17.51 -13.33
CA LYS A 205 -52.62 -16.55 -12.52
C LYS A 205 -52.54 -16.98 -11.04
N ALA A 206 -53.59 -17.54 -10.50
CA ALA A 206 -53.58 -18.06 -9.13
C ALA A 206 -52.60 -19.23 -8.95
N ILE A 207 -52.54 -20.15 -9.93
CA ILE A 207 -51.60 -21.25 -9.94
C ILE A 207 -50.17 -20.74 -10.06
N GLU A 208 -49.91 -19.79 -10.97
CA GLU A 208 -48.59 -19.15 -11.11
C GLU A 208 -48.14 -18.51 -9.79
N SER A 209 -49.03 -17.80 -9.10
CA SER A 209 -48.73 -17.18 -7.82
C SER A 209 -48.41 -18.20 -6.72
N GLN A 210 -49.22 -19.32 -6.65
CA GLN A 210 -48.95 -20.39 -5.70
C GLN A 210 -47.61 -21.10 -5.97
N LEU A 211 -47.29 -21.36 -7.24
CA LEU A 211 -46.01 -21.97 -7.62
C LEU A 211 -44.86 -21.05 -7.31
N ALA A 212 -45.00 -19.73 -7.55
CA ALA A 212 -43.99 -18.74 -7.20
C ALA A 212 -43.71 -18.69 -5.69
N GLU A 213 -44.78 -18.80 -4.84
CA GLU A 213 -44.61 -18.88 -3.38
C GLU A 213 -43.82 -20.12 -2.97
N GLN A 214 -44.20 -21.30 -3.50
CA GLN A 214 -43.46 -22.53 -3.19
C GLN A 214 -42.02 -22.53 -3.73
N GLN A 215 -41.81 -21.95 -4.88
CA GLN A 215 -40.47 -21.78 -5.43
C GLN A 215 -39.60 -20.86 -4.54
N ALA A 216 -40.15 -19.75 -4.04
CA ALA A 216 -39.46 -18.89 -3.09
C ALA A 216 -39.04 -19.63 -1.82
N ARG A 217 -39.89 -20.56 -1.34
CA ARG A 217 -39.55 -21.43 -0.20
C ARG A 217 -38.40 -22.39 -0.53
N VAL A 218 -38.39 -22.99 -1.72
CA VAL A 218 -37.24 -23.82 -2.17
C VAL A 218 -35.94 -23.00 -2.24
N GLU A 219 -35.97 -21.78 -2.80
CA GLU A 219 -34.82 -20.91 -2.86
C GLU A 219 -34.33 -20.53 -1.45
N GLN A 220 -35.23 -20.29 -0.50
CA GLN A 220 -34.85 -20.03 0.89
C GLN A 220 -34.11 -21.23 1.50
N MET A 221 -34.63 -22.45 1.31
CA MET A 221 -33.99 -23.68 1.82
C MET A 221 -32.66 -23.95 1.10
N ARG A 222 -32.57 -23.63 -0.20
CA ARG A 222 -31.33 -23.73 -0.98
C ARG A 222 -30.25 -22.79 -0.46
N ALA A 223 -30.61 -21.54 -0.17
CA ALA A 223 -29.68 -20.57 0.42
C ALA A 223 -29.19 -21.03 1.81
N LEU A 224 -30.09 -21.58 2.64
CA LEU A 224 -29.74 -22.13 3.95
C LEU A 224 -28.79 -23.33 3.82
N ALA A 225 -29.08 -24.26 2.93
CA ALA A 225 -28.21 -25.42 2.68
C ALA A 225 -26.85 -25.01 2.16
N ALA A 226 -26.77 -24.04 1.23
CA ALA A 226 -25.52 -23.51 0.73
C ALA A 226 -24.67 -22.84 1.83
N LEU A 227 -25.29 -22.08 2.73
CA LEU A 227 -24.62 -21.49 3.90
C LEU A 227 -24.03 -22.57 4.82
N LYS A 228 -24.81 -23.59 5.14
CA LYS A 228 -24.39 -24.70 6.02
C LYS A 228 -23.27 -25.54 5.40
N LEU A 229 -23.33 -25.79 4.09
CA LEU A 229 -22.28 -26.47 3.34
C LEU A 229 -21.00 -25.65 3.30
N LYS A 230 -21.08 -24.33 3.14
CA LYS A 230 -19.92 -23.45 3.21
C LYS A 230 -19.27 -23.49 4.59
N GLN A 231 -20.06 -23.50 5.66
CA GLN A 231 -19.57 -23.65 7.04
C GLN A 231 -18.89 -25.02 7.24
N LEU A 232 -19.41 -26.09 6.64
CA LEU A 232 -18.77 -27.41 6.65
C LEU A 232 -17.47 -27.44 5.84
N ASP A 233 -17.42 -26.81 4.66
CA ASP A 233 -16.20 -26.75 3.84
C ASP A 233 -15.11 -25.90 4.52
N SER A 234 -15.46 -24.89 5.32
CA SER A 234 -14.50 -24.08 6.08
C SER A 234 -13.74 -24.89 7.15
N LEU A 235 -14.22 -26.08 7.52
CA LEU A 235 -13.46 -27.01 8.37
C LEU A 235 -12.24 -27.60 7.65
N ARG A 236 -12.19 -27.53 6.33
CA ARG A 236 -11.02 -27.86 5.50
C ARG A 236 -10.30 -26.57 5.14
N VAL A 237 -9.39 -26.16 5.98
CA VAL A 237 -8.71 -24.87 5.85
C VAL A 237 -7.75 -24.88 4.66
N ARG A 238 -8.01 -24.03 3.67
CA ARG A 238 -7.19 -23.89 2.45
C ARG A 238 -6.31 -22.65 2.53
N ALA A 239 -5.21 -22.67 1.77
CA ALA A 239 -4.28 -21.54 1.71
C ALA A 239 -4.90 -20.26 1.14
N GLY A 240 -5.80 -20.38 0.15
CA GLY A 240 -6.51 -19.27 -0.48
C GLY A 240 -5.68 -18.42 -1.44
N ILE A 241 -4.35 -18.50 -1.37
CA ILE A 241 -3.38 -17.89 -2.30
C ILE A 241 -2.19 -18.83 -2.53
N ASP A 242 -1.51 -18.68 -3.67
CA ASP A 242 -0.24 -19.36 -3.92
C ASP A 242 0.86 -18.66 -3.12
N GLY A 243 1.68 -19.41 -2.40
CA GLY A 243 2.73 -18.81 -1.57
C GLY A 243 3.45 -19.80 -0.67
N VAL A 244 3.93 -19.30 0.46
CA VAL A 244 4.59 -20.08 1.51
C VAL A 244 3.79 -19.93 2.79
N LEU A 245 3.52 -21.07 3.45
CA LEU A 245 2.94 -21.09 4.79
C LEU A 245 4.00 -20.61 5.79
N VAL A 246 3.79 -19.42 6.38
CA VAL A 246 4.76 -18.83 7.31
C VAL A 246 4.48 -19.22 8.75
N ASP A 247 3.21 -19.21 9.14
CA ASP A 247 2.81 -19.47 10.52
C ASP A 247 1.55 -20.34 10.60
N LEU A 248 1.54 -21.25 11.57
CA LEU A 248 0.40 -22.12 11.91
C LEU A 248 0.49 -22.42 13.40
N PRO A 249 0.01 -21.51 14.27
CA PRO A 249 0.17 -21.57 15.73
C PRO A 249 -0.81 -22.53 16.39
N LEU A 250 -1.03 -23.72 15.83
CA LEU A 250 -2.03 -24.70 16.27
C LEU A 250 -1.43 -26.07 16.50
N GLN A 251 -2.08 -26.84 17.38
CA GLN A 251 -1.74 -28.22 17.65
C GLN A 251 -2.92 -29.15 17.38
N VAL A 252 -2.64 -30.38 17.01
CA VAL A 252 -3.68 -31.43 16.85
C VAL A 252 -4.38 -31.66 18.20
N GLY A 253 -5.71 -31.70 18.17
CA GLY A 253 -6.56 -31.77 19.37
C GLY A 253 -6.93 -30.41 19.96
N GLN A 254 -6.33 -29.31 19.49
CA GLN A 254 -6.68 -27.98 19.98
C GLN A 254 -8.07 -27.55 19.50
N HIS A 255 -8.84 -26.99 20.43
CA HIS A 255 -10.13 -26.38 20.15
C HIS A 255 -9.95 -24.92 19.77
N VAL A 256 -10.60 -24.48 18.68
CA VAL A 256 -10.52 -23.11 18.16
C VAL A 256 -11.91 -22.48 18.10
N GLN A 257 -11.97 -21.18 18.38
CA GLN A 257 -13.19 -20.38 18.29
C GLN A 257 -13.17 -19.52 17.02
N PRO A 258 -14.35 -19.05 16.54
CA PRO A 258 -14.42 -18.11 15.43
C PRO A 258 -13.50 -16.90 15.67
N GLY A 259 -12.77 -16.49 14.63
CA GLY A 259 -11.81 -15.39 14.70
C GLY A 259 -10.39 -15.79 15.15
N THR A 260 -10.17 -17.00 15.68
CA THR A 260 -8.83 -17.50 16.01
C THR A 260 -8.00 -17.61 14.74
N MET A 261 -6.76 -17.09 14.73
CA MET A 261 -5.85 -17.23 13.60
C MET A 261 -5.41 -18.68 13.44
N LEU A 262 -5.69 -19.25 12.28
CA LEU A 262 -5.33 -20.63 11.95
C LEU A 262 -3.99 -20.72 11.21
N ALA A 263 -3.79 -19.84 10.23
CA ALA A 263 -2.59 -19.85 9.40
C ALA A 263 -2.31 -18.48 8.79
N LYS A 264 -1.03 -18.26 8.43
CA LYS A 264 -0.57 -17.10 7.66
C LYS A 264 0.21 -17.58 6.45
N VAL A 265 -0.27 -17.24 5.26
CA VAL A 265 0.37 -17.54 3.97
C VAL A 265 0.88 -16.24 3.35
N VAL A 266 2.09 -16.27 2.78
CA VAL A 266 2.75 -15.11 2.20
C VAL A 266 3.26 -15.45 0.81
N GLN A 267 3.09 -14.53 -0.15
CA GLN A 267 3.69 -14.62 -1.47
C GLN A 267 5.10 -14.02 -1.44
N PRO A 268 6.16 -14.82 -1.58
CA PRO A 268 7.54 -14.34 -1.42
C PRO A 268 7.99 -13.41 -2.55
N ASN A 269 7.30 -13.41 -3.68
CA ASN A 269 7.68 -12.63 -4.87
C ASN A 269 7.10 -11.20 -4.89
N HIS A 270 6.23 -10.85 -3.94
CA HIS A 270 5.60 -9.53 -3.85
C HIS A 270 6.03 -8.84 -2.55
N LEU A 271 7.27 -8.36 -2.56
CA LEU A 271 7.85 -7.62 -1.45
C LEU A 271 7.77 -6.12 -1.72
N MET A 272 7.75 -5.35 -0.65
CA MET A 272 7.93 -3.91 -0.62
C MET A 272 9.02 -3.58 0.39
N ALA A 273 9.64 -2.42 0.28
CA ALA A 273 10.60 -1.98 1.27
C ALA A 273 9.93 -1.01 2.24
N GLU A 274 10.03 -1.31 3.52
CA GLU A 274 9.66 -0.41 4.60
C GLU A 274 10.92 0.31 5.06
N LEU A 275 11.02 1.62 4.78
CA LEU A 275 12.18 2.43 5.09
C LEU A 275 11.88 3.35 6.27
N LYS A 276 12.81 3.47 7.20
CA LYS A 276 12.77 4.43 8.31
C LYS A 276 13.67 5.61 7.97
N ILE A 277 13.07 6.75 7.71
CA ILE A 277 13.75 7.99 7.34
C ILE A 277 13.67 8.95 8.52
N ALA A 278 14.76 9.66 8.84
CA ALA A 278 14.78 10.66 9.91
C ALA A 278 13.67 11.72 9.67
N GLU A 279 12.94 12.10 10.71
CA GLU A 279 11.81 13.05 10.63
C GLU A 279 12.19 14.34 9.90
N THR A 280 13.41 14.86 10.18
CA THR A 280 13.90 16.09 9.56
C THR A 280 14.03 16.01 8.05
N GLN A 281 14.30 14.82 7.50
CA GLN A 281 14.47 14.55 6.08
C GLN A 281 13.19 14.05 5.43
N ALA A 282 12.31 13.39 6.20
CA ALA A 282 11.07 12.82 5.72
C ALA A 282 9.99 13.85 5.35
N ARG A 283 10.14 15.12 5.80
CA ARG A 283 9.15 16.19 5.55
C ARG A 283 8.90 16.47 4.08
N ASP A 284 9.92 16.26 3.27
CA ASP A 284 9.88 16.57 1.84
C ASP A 284 9.55 15.33 0.98
N VAL A 285 9.47 14.14 1.59
CA VAL A 285 9.15 12.89 0.88
C VAL A 285 7.67 12.87 0.50
N GLN A 286 7.37 12.65 -0.78
CA GLN A 286 6.01 12.63 -1.31
C GLN A 286 5.66 11.29 -1.95
N PHE A 287 4.37 11.02 -2.05
CA PHE A 287 3.85 9.87 -2.78
C PHE A 287 4.27 9.93 -4.27
N GLY A 288 4.71 8.80 -4.80
CA GLY A 288 5.08 8.67 -6.21
C GLY A 288 6.53 9.01 -6.55
N GLU A 289 7.33 9.47 -5.59
CA GLU A 289 8.75 9.75 -5.81
C GLU A 289 9.52 8.47 -6.12
N PRO A 290 10.51 8.54 -7.03
CA PRO A 290 11.37 7.41 -7.33
C PRO A 290 12.28 7.09 -6.14
N ALA A 291 12.50 5.80 -5.94
CA ALA A 291 13.38 5.31 -4.88
C ALA A 291 14.26 4.16 -5.39
N SER A 292 15.40 4.00 -4.77
CA SER A 292 16.33 2.91 -5.00
C SER A 292 16.55 2.16 -3.70
N VAL A 293 16.42 0.85 -3.72
CA VAL A 293 16.59 -0.02 -2.55
C VAL A 293 17.76 -0.96 -2.78
N ASP A 294 18.81 -0.81 -2.00
CA ASP A 294 19.99 -1.68 -2.02
C ASP A 294 19.77 -2.84 -1.02
N THR A 295 19.76 -4.05 -1.55
CA THR A 295 19.64 -5.29 -0.77
C THR A 295 20.99 -5.91 -0.41
N HIS A 296 22.11 -5.25 -0.69
CA HIS A 296 23.50 -5.74 -0.63
C HIS A 296 23.79 -6.88 -1.62
N ASN A 297 22.78 -7.36 -2.35
CA ASN A 297 22.90 -8.34 -3.44
C ASN A 297 22.45 -7.75 -4.79
N GLY A 298 22.04 -6.49 -4.80
CA GLY A 298 21.56 -5.77 -5.97
C GLY A 298 20.68 -4.60 -5.60
N ILE A 299 20.62 -3.61 -6.49
CA ILE A 299 19.80 -2.41 -6.34
C ILE A 299 18.48 -2.64 -7.07
N ILE A 300 17.38 -2.39 -6.38
CA ILE A 300 16.01 -2.51 -6.88
C ILE A 300 15.43 -1.11 -7.01
N SER A 301 14.89 -0.78 -8.18
CA SER A 301 14.14 0.46 -8.36
C SER A 301 12.73 0.32 -7.78
N GLY A 302 12.23 1.40 -7.21
CA GLY A 302 10.90 1.46 -6.64
C GLY A 302 10.30 2.86 -6.68
N THR A 303 9.10 2.98 -6.16
CA THR A 303 8.37 4.25 -6.00
C THR A 303 7.76 4.33 -4.61
N VAL A 304 7.78 5.50 -4.02
CA VAL A 304 7.13 5.76 -2.73
C VAL A 304 5.63 5.54 -2.86
N MET A 305 5.09 4.57 -2.12
CA MET A 305 3.67 4.23 -2.11
C MET A 305 2.93 4.86 -0.93
N ARG A 306 3.60 5.00 0.21
CA ARG A 306 3.00 5.56 1.42
C ARG A 306 4.08 6.21 2.29
N VAL A 307 3.72 7.33 2.90
CA VAL A 307 4.50 7.98 3.97
C VAL A 307 3.61 7.95 5.20
N ASP A 308 4.08 7.35 6.28
CA ASP A 308 3.31 7.27 7.52
C ASP A 308 3.27 8.65 8.19
N PRO A 309 2.11 9.18 8.56
CA PRO A 309 2.01 10.46 9.24
C PRO A 309 2.54 10.41 10.68
N GLU A 310 2.73 9.22 11.25
CA GLU A 310 3.19 9.04 12.62
C GLU A 310 4.73 8.99 12.70
N VAL A 311 5.28 9.77 13.63
CA VAL A 311 6.72 9.74 13.91
C VAL A 311 6.98 8.76 15.05
N GLN A 312 7.79 7.73 14.79
CA GLN A 312 8.19 6.74 15.78
C GLN A 312 9.70 6.80 16.01
N ASN A 313 10.12 7.07 17.26
CA ASN A 313 11.54 7.15 17.64
C ASN A 313 12.37 8.15 16.78
N GLY A 314 11.76 9.28 16.37
CA GLY A 314 12.42 10.28 15.53
C GLY A 314 12.55 9.90 14.05
N THR A 315 11.86 8.86 13.61
CA THR A 315 11.81 8.42 12.22
C THR A 315 10.38 8.33 11.71
N VAL A 316 10.21 8.53 10.42
CA VAL A 316 8.96 8.34 9.67
C VAL A 316 9.11 7.07 8.83
N THR A 317 8.09 6.23 8.81
CA THR A 317 8.04 5.03 7.99
C THR A 317 7.59 5.39 6.57
N VAL A 318 8.36 4.98 5.58
CA VAL A 318 8.08 5.18 4.15
C VAL A 318 8.05 3.82 3.46
N ASP A 319 6.90 3.50 2.90
CA ASP A 319 6.71 2.27 2.14
C ASP A 319 7.04 2.49 0.66
N VAL A 320 7.95 1.70 0.13
CA VAL A 320 8.39 1.75 -1.26
C VAL A 320 7.94 0.50 -1.99
N LYS A 321 7.13 0.68 -3.03
CA LYS A 321 6.74 -0.38 -3.96
C LYS A 321 7.91 -0.66 -4.90
N LEU A 322 8.37 -1.90 -4.93
CA LEU A 322 9.44 -2.34 -5.82
C LEU A 322 8.88 -2.55 -7.23
N THR A 323 9.57 -2.02 -8.24
CA THR A 323 9.11 -2.06 -9.64
C THR A 323 9.96 -2.95 -10.54
N SER A 324 11.20 -3.25 -10.13
CA SER A 324 12.08 -4.17 -10.85
C SER A 324 12.11 -5.57 -10.20
N GLU A 325 12.62 -6.56 -10.92
CA GLU A 325 12.74 -7.93 -10.43
C GLU A 325 13.59 -8.01 -9.15
N LEU A 326 13.15 -8.87 -8.25
CA LEU A 326 13.85 -9.11 -7.00
C LEU A 326 15.16 -9.88 -7.23
N PRO A 327 16.30 -9.45 -6.68
CA PRO A 327 17.55 -10.19 -6.79
C PRO A 327 17.47 -11.53 -6.06
N LYS A 328 18.33 -12.46 -6.44
CA LYS A 328 18.43 -13.76 -5.79
C LYS A 328 18.73 -13.59 -4.30
N GLY A 329 17.92 -14.22 -3.45
CA GLY A 329 18.06 -14.13 -2.00
C GLY A 329 17.22 -13.05 -1.33
N ALA A 330 16.45 -12.25 -2.07
CA ALA A 330 15.42 -11.36 -1.49
C ALA A 330 14.38 -12.22 -0.75
N ARG A 331 14.14 -11.87 0.51
CA ARG A 331 13.21 -12.56 1.39
C ARG A 331 12.62 -11.58 2.41
N PRO A 332 11.47 -11.87 2.99
CA PRO A 332 10.94 -11.07 4.10
C PRO A 332 11.99 -10.87 5.20
N ASP A 333 11.93 -9.70 5.83
CA ASP A 333 12.83 -9.25 6.91
C ASP A 333 14.32 -9.08 6.52
N LEU A 334 14.65 -9.12 5.21
CA LEU A 334 15.98 -8.75 4.75
C LEU A 334 16.20 -7.26 4.97
N SER A 335 17.26 -6.91 5.70
CA SER A 335 17.66 -5.51 5.89
C SER A 335 18.12 -4.88 4.57
N VAL A 336 17.70 -3.66 4.31
CA VAL A 336 17.97 -2.91 3.08
C VAL A 336 18.31 -1.46 3.37
N ASP A 337 19.08 -0.87 2.48
CA ASP A 337 19.34 0.56 2.42
C ASP A 337 18.50 1.20 1.32
N GLY A 338 17.60 2.10 1.68
CA GLY A 338 16.76 2.81 0.73
C GLY A 338 17.25 4.25 0.51
N THR A 339 17.14 4.71 -0.72
CA THR A 339 17.38 6.11 -1.09
C THR A 339 16.18 6.60 -1.88
N VAL A 340 15.57 7.71 -1.45
CA VAL A 340 14.43 8.35 -2.14
C VAL A 340 14.95 9.61 -2.83
N ASP A 341 14.62 9.77 -4.10
CA ASP A 341 14.97 10.91 -4.92
C ASP A 341 13.89 11.99 -4.79
N LEU A 342 14.20 13.11 -4.12
CA LEU A 342 13.23 14.16 -3.85
C LEU A 342 13.15 15.19 -4.98
N GLU A 343 14.27 15.80 -5.32
CA GLU A 343 14.33 16.94 -6.23
C GLU A 343 15.63 16.93 -7.03
N ARG A 344 15.52 17.26 -8.30
CA ARG A 344 16.68 17.54 -9.15
C ARG A 344 16.83 19.04 -9.29
N MET A 345 17.93 19.57 -8.76
CA MET A 345 18.28 20.97 -8.89
C MET A 345 19.25 21.12 -10.06
N ASP A 346 18.83 21.82 -11.11
CA ASP A 346 19.70 22.06 -12.28
C ASP A 346 20.59 23.29 -12.06
N ASN A 347 21.87 23.17 -12.45
CA ASN A 347 22.84 24.24 -12.47
C ASN A 347 23.13 24.92 -11.11
N VAL A 348 23.32 24.12 -10.05
CA VAL A 348 23.73 24.61 -8.72
C VAL A 348 25.22 24.35 -8.47
N LEU A 349 25.82 25.16 -7.59
CA LEU A 349 27.14 24.85 -7.04
C LEU A 349 26.98 23.84 -5.93
N TYR A 350 27.72 22.77 -5.95
CA TYR A 350 27.71 21.74 -4.92
C TYR A 350 29.09 21.15 -4.68
N VAL A 351 29.23 20.52 -3.53
CA VAL A 351 30.46 19.83 -3.13
C VAL A 351 30.05 18.59 -2.33
N GLY A 352 30.95 17.65 -2.14
CA GLY A 352 30.74 16.50 -1.26
C GLY A 352 30.26 16.94 0.13
N ARG A 353 29.44 16.13 0.76
CA ARG A 353 28.87 16.44 2.07
C ARG A 353 29.97 16.47 3.14
N PRO A 354 30.17 17.58 3.87
CA PRO A 354 31.10 17.64 4.98
C PRO A 354 30.64 16.81 6.17
N ALA A 355 31.57 16.38 7.01
CA ALA A 355 31.30 15.58 8.20
C ALA A 355 30.42 16.32 9.25
N PHE A 356 30.30 17.63 9.14
CA PHE A 356 29.49 18.47 10.04
C PHE A 356 28.76 19.56 9.27
N GLY A 357 27.71 20.10 9.86
CA GLY A 357 26.88 21.15 9.29
C GLY A 357 25.43 20.67 9.12
N GLN A 358 24.52 21.62 9.08
CA GLN A 358 23.11 21.42 8.81
C GLN A 358 22.71 22.14 7.53
N GLU A 359 21.69 21.68 6.86
CA GLU A 359 21.16 22.41 5.70
C GLU A 359 20.71 23.83 6.06
N ASN A 360 20.82 24.73 5.09
CA ASN A 360 20.46 26.14 5.22
C ASN A 360 21.21 26.89 6.35
N SER A 361 22.43 26.47 6.69
CA SER A 361 23.27 27.07 7.71
C SER A 361 24.55 27.68 7.13
N THR A 362 25.30 28.41 7.97
CA THR A 362 26.64 28.86 7.63
C THR A 362 27.66 28.02 8.39
N ILE A 363 28.51 27.32 7.66
CA ILE A 363 29.56 26.46 8.19
C ILE A 363 30.93 27.04 7.81
N SER A 364 31.95 26.70 8.56
CA SER A 364 33.33 27.08 8.24
C SER A 364 34.06 25.89 7.64
N LEU A 365 34.49 26.00 6.39
CA LEU A 365 35.29 25.00 5.71
C LEU A 365 36.71 25.52 5.46
N PHE A 366 37.68 24.61 5.39
CA PHE A 366 39.03 24.95 4.97
C PHE A 366 39.15 24.78 3.46
N LYS A 367 39.37 25.92 2.76
CA LYS A 367 39.61 25.96 1.32
C LYS A 367 41.11 25.87 1.06
N LEU A 368 41.50 24.94 0.21
CA LEU A 368 42.92 24.81 -0.22
C LEU A 368 43.34 26.01 -1.08
N GLU A 369 44.51 26.51 -0.83
CA GLU A 369 45.16 27.50 -1.72
C GLU A 369 45.71 26.81 -2.98
N ALA A 370 46.06 27.62 -4.00
CA ALA A 370 46.50 27.13 -5.30
C ALA A 370 47.76 26.24 -5.26
N ASP A 371 48.56 26.37 -4.20
CA ASP A 371 49.77 25.58 -3.99
C ASP A 371 49.48 24.18 -3.41
N GLY A 372 48.23 23.95 -2.95
CA GLY A 372 47.75 22.70 -2.32
C GLY A 372 48.42 22.35 -0.99
N LYS A 373 49.24 23.27 -0.43
CA LYS A 373 49.97 23.06 0.83
C LYS A 373 49.35 23.78 2.01
N GLU A 374 48.63 24.85 1.77
CA GLU A 374 47.95 25.61 2.80
C GLU A 374 46.44 25.60 2.56
N ALA A 375 45.67 25.62 3.63
CA ALA A 375 44.22 25.77 3.55
C ALA A 375 43.77 26.89 4.50
N VAL A 376 42.85 27.71 3.99
CA VAL A 376 42.32 28.88 4.67
C VAL A 376 40.89 28.65 5.04
N ARG A 377 40.51 29.02 6.27
CA ARG A 377 39.14 28.90 6.77
C ARG A 377 38.23 29.94 6.12
N VAL A 378 37.16 29.47 5.49
CA VAL A 378 36.21 30.33 4.79
C VAL A 378 34.81 30.01 5.34
N PRO A 379 34.01 31.04 5.70
CA PRO A 379 32.62 30.86 6.00
C PRO A 379 31.85 30.56 4.71
N VAL A 380 31.12 29.44 4.70
CA VAL A 380 30.37 28.97 3.54
C VAL A 380 28.90 28.84 3.95
N LYS A 381 28.03 29.54 3.23
CA LYS A 381 26.59 29.38 3.39
C LYS A 381 26.18 28.22 2.53
N VAL A 382 25.74 27.16 3.18
CA VAL A 382 25.23 25.94 2.53
C VAL A 382 23.73 26.00 2.41
N GLY A 383 23.21 25.39 1.35
CA GLY A 383 21.79 25.27 1.07
C GLY A 383 21.26 23.87 1.41
N ARG A 384 20.58 23.26 0.45
CA ARG A 384 19.98 21.93 0.59
C ARG A 384 21.04 20.83 0.60
N GLU A 385 20.83 19.84 1.44
CA GLU A 385 21.71 18.68 1.54
C GLU A 385 21.14 17.44 0.85
N SER A 386 22.01 16.58 0.39
CA SER A 386 21.73 15.25 -0.15
C SER A 386 22.55 14.21 0.61
N VAL A 387 22.39 12.93 0.31
CA VAL A 387 23.15 11.83 0.94
C VAL A 387 24.65 12.06 0.85
N ASN A 388 25.16 12.42 -0.34
CA ASN A 388 26.60 12.50 -0.61
C ASN A 388 27.10 13.91 -0.94
N SER A 389 26.24 14.92 -1.05
CA SER A 389 26.58 16.27 -1.49
C SER A 389 25.76 17.33 -0.77
N ILE A 390 26.27 18.55 -0.77
CA ILE A 390 25.61 19.73 -0.23
C ILE A 390 25.69 20.88 -1.21
N GLN A 391 24.62 21.65 -1.34
CA GLN A 391 24.55 22.84 -2.14
C GLN A 391 25.37 23.96 -1.50
N VAL A 392 26.16 24.68 -2.30
CA VAL A 392 26.88 25.88 -1.89
C VAL A 392 26.14 27.09 -2.42
N MET A 393 25.71 27.98 -1.50
CA MET A 393 25.03 29.22 -1.87
C MET A 393 26.00 30.42 -1.96
N GLU A 394 26.88 30.56 -0.97
CA GLU A 394 27.85 31.67 -0.88
C GLU A 394 29.16 31.19 -0.23
N GLY A 395 30.26 31.86 -0.54
CA GLY A 395 31.58 31.63 0.10
C GLY A 395 32.57 30.80 -0.70
N LEU A 396 32.13 30.07 -1.73
CA LEU A 396 33.00 29.28 -2.61
C LEU A 396 32.63 29.48 -4.08
N HIS A 397 33.61 29.22 -4.97
CA HIS A 397 33.48 29.30 -6.42
C HIS A 397 33.71 27.91 -7.04
N GLU A 398 33.26 27.75 -8.26
CA GLU A 398 33.52 26.55 -9.05
C GLU A 398 35.03 26.33 -9.20
N GLY A 399 35.48 25.10 -8.94
CA GLY A 399 36.90 24.74 -8.97
C GLY A 399 37.62 24.87 -7.61
N ASP A 400 37.02 25.49 -6.61
CA ASP A 400 37.58 25.54 -5.26
C ASP A 400 37.63 24.15 -4.63
N THR A 401 38.77 23.78 -4.04
CA THR A 401 38.91 22.52 -3.31
C THR A 401 38.78 22.79 -1.81
N VAL A 402 37.95 22.04 -1.13
CA VAL A 402 37.67 22.18 0.31
C VAL A 402 37.87 20.88 1.07
N ILE A 403 38.18 20.98 2.36
CA ILE A 403 38.30 19.84 3.26
C ILE A 403 36.93 19.54 3.85
N LEU A 404 36.51 18.29 3.73
CA LEU A 404 35.20 17.78 4.17
C LEU A 404 35.28 17.03 5.50
N SER A 405 36.48 16.58 5.91
CA SER A 405 36.70 15.88 7.18
C SER A 405 36.41 16.79 8.38
N ASP A 406 36.15 16.16 9.54
CA ASP A 406 36.00 16.90 10.80
C ASP A 406 37.27 17.63 11.21
N MET A 407 37.24 18.95 11.13
CA MET A 407 38.34 19.85 11.44
C MET A 407 38.11 20.59 12.78
N SER A 408 37.24 20.13 13.65
CA SER A 408 36.89 20.79 14.94
C SER A 408 38.09 21.03 15.84
N ARG A 409 39.14 20.22 15.74
CA ARG A 409 40.39 20.40 16.52
C ARG A 409 41.10 21.71 16.16
N TRP A 410 40.87 22.23 14.96
CA TRP A 410 41.52 23.47 14.44
C TRP A 410 40.57 24.65 14.30
N ASP A 411 39.42 24.60 15.00
CA ASP A 411 38.40 25.66 14.95
C ASP A 411 38.91 27.05 15.37
N LYS A 412 40.00 27.11 16.12
CA LYS A 412 40.61 28.37 16.59
C LYS A 412 41.67 28.93 15.63
N THR A 413 41.95 28.25 14.52
CA THR A 413 42.96 28.63 13.57
C THR A 413 42.34 29.01 12.23
N ASP A 414 42.84 30.11 11.65
CA ASP A 414 42.39 30.60 10.34
C ASP A 414 43.08 29.92 9.18
N ARG A 415 44.21 29.28 9.44
CA ARG A 415 45.04 28.59 8.44
C ARG A 415 45.61 27.30 9.00
N ILE A 416 45.72 26.30 8.15
CA ILE A 416 46.41 25.03 8.40
C ILE A 416 47.33 24.71 7.25
N ARG A 417 48.36 23.92 7.51
CA ARG A 417 49.32 23.44 6.52
C ARG A 417 49.15 21.93 6.36
N LEU A 418 49.08 21.47 5.12
CA LEU A 418 48.99 20.04 4.79
C LEU A 418 50.42 19.51 4.52
N GLU A 419 50.80 18.46 5.25
CA GLU A 419 52.07 17.75 5.13
C GLU A 419 51.88 16.30 4.66
#